data_3ff9b4496d31ff602c05ae6ccbfdce1a
#
_entry.id   3ff9b4496d31ff602c05ae6ccbfdce1a
#
_cell.length_a   1.000
_cell.length_b   1.000
_cell.length_c   1.000
_cell.angle_alpha   90.00
_cell.angle_beta   90.00
_cell.angle_gamma   90.00
#
_symmetry.space_group_name_H-M   'P 1'
#
loop_
_entity.id
_entity.type
_entity.pdbx_description
1 polymer ?
#
loop_
_entity_poly.entity_id
_entity_poly.type
_entity_poly.pdbx_seq_one_letter_code
_entity_poly.pdbx_strand_id
1 'polypeptide(L)'
;PLYGEPTEIGRMMYDGLSFVYSASVPMEDVKWSERPKGNLGYSFVLNLPAGQPVSLTLAVADEYSEALSRSEQGNAEAMPEMAAKTGWFNDLLNDQFPYCRCSEEKAVETYYYLWALHFMYFRDIGEGWLKYPHTQTAVNNFMGLHLWDSWAYIQAGSWVTDKWQYGHGNALSWQYMVPFKNKANN
;
A
#
# COMPACT_ATOMS: atom_id res chain seq x y z
N PRO A 1 6.61 9.34 -21.90
CA PRO A 1 7.03 8.82 -20.61
C PRO A 1 8.37 9.44 -20.22
N LEU A 2 8.45 9.92 -18.98
CA LEU A 2 9.70 10.42 -18.40
C LEU A 2 10.27 9.32 -17.53
N TYR A 3 11.48 8.96 -17.85
CA TYR A 3 12.23 7.92 -17.17
C TYR A 3 13.15 8.60 -16.17
N GLY A 4 13.00 8.30 -14.89
CA GLY A 4 14.01 8.62 -13.91
C GLY A 4 14.93 7.42 -13.77
N GLU A 5 16.23 7.63 -13.86
CA GLU A 5 17.19 6.63 -13.40
C GLU A 5 16.93 6.30 -11.92
N PRO A 6 17.22 5.06 -11.46
CA PRO A 6 17.09 4.73 -10.05
C PRO A 6 17.91 5.73 -9.24
N THR A 7 17.25 6.40 -8.32
CA THR A 7 17.92 7.41 -7.50
C THR A 7 18.84 6.70 -6.50
N GLU A 8 19.96 7.34 -6.10
CA GLU A 8 20.85 6.79 -5.07
C GLU A 8 20.11 6.54 -3.74
N ILE A 9 19.04 7.28 -3.45
CA ILE A 9 18.19 7.07 -2.29
C ILE A 9 17.25 5.87 -2.49
N GLY A 10 16.74 5.64 -3.67
CA GLY A 10 16.11 4.38 -4.01
C GLY A 10 17.05 3.22 -3.70
N ARG A 11 18.35 3.36 -4.03
CA ARG A 11 19.39 2.39 -3.68
C ARG A 11 19.65 2.26 -2.18
N MET A 12 19.60 3.33 -1.39
CA MET A 12 19.89 3.25 0.04
C MET A 12 18.73 2.69 0.88
N MET A 13 17.49 2.93 0.52
CA MET A 13 16.30 2.42 1.24
C MET A 13 15.67 1.19 0.57
N TYR A 14 15.88 1.03 -0.73
CA TYR A 14 15.27 0.00 -1.57
C TYR A 14 16.29 -0.44 -2.61
N ASP A 15 17.41 -1.01 -2.15
CA ASP A 15 18.53 -1.40 -2.99
C ASP A 15 18.05 -2.25 -4.19
N GLY A 16 18.26 -1.73 -5.39
CA GLY A 16 17.87 -2.38 -6.62
C GLY A 16 16.48 -2.03 -7.18
N LEU A 17 15.64 -1.25 -6.48
CA LEU A 17 14.31 -0.91 -7.01
C LEU A 17 14.36 0.24 -8.03
N SER A 18 13.61 0.06 -9.10
CA SER A 18 13.37 1.06 -10.13
C SER A 18 12.02 1.75 -9.90
N PHE A 19 12.02 3.09 -9.96
CA PHE A 19 10.84 3.92 -9.82
C PHE A 19 10.57 4.63 -11.15
N VAL A 20 9.40 4.43 -11.71
CA VAL A 20 9.01 5.06 -12.98
C VAL A 20 7.71 5.84 -12.80
N TYR A 21 7.77 7.12 -13.12
CA TYR A 21 6.61 7.98 -13.24
C TYR A 21 6.19 8.09 -14.70
N SER A 22 4.91 7.97 -14.96
CA SER A 22 4.32 8.26 -16.26
C SER A 22 2.97 8.96 -16.11
N ALA A 23 2.62 9.77 -17.10
CA ALA A 23 1.33 10.44 -17.14
C ALA A 23 0.66 10.25 -18.49
N SER A 24 -0.66 10.32 -18.55
CA SER A 24 -1.43 10.25 -19.80
C SER A 24 -1.31 11.51 -20.65
N VAL A 25 -0.71 12.56 -20.12
CA VAL A 25 -0.35 13.80 -20.83
C VAL A 25 1.15 14.06 -20.72
N PRO A 26 1.76 14.86 -21.61
CA PRO A 26 3.19 15.18 -21.51
C PRO A 26 3.54 15.81 -20.16
N MET A 27 4.64 15.37 -19.60
CA MET A 27 5.25 16.00 -18.43
C MET A 27 6.30 17.00 -18.90
N GLU A 28 6.19 18.23 -18.46
CA GLU A 28 7.08 19.34 -18.81
C GLU A 28 7.90 19.78 -17.60
N ASP A 29 8.97 20.54 -17.82
CA ASP A 29 9.83 21.12 -16.77
C ASP A 29 10.26 20.13 -15.67
N VAL A 30 10.63 18.94 -16.08
CA VAL A 30 11.08 17.89 -15.15
C VAL A 30 12.38 18.31 -14.49
N LYS A 31 12.37 18.34 -13.16
CA LYS A 31 13.52 18.75 -12.33
C LYS A 31 13.73 17.79 -11.19
N TRP A 32 14.98 17.45 -10.97
CA TRP A 32 15.45 16.76 -9.80
C TRP A 32 15.99 17.77 -8.80
N SER A 33 15.70 17.58 -7.53
CA SER A 33 16.27 18.37 -6.45
C SER A 33 16.68 17.47 -5.31
N GLU A 34 17.90 17.64 -4.83
CA GLU A 34 18.35 17.04 -3.59
C GLU A 34 17.75 17.82 -2.42
N ARG A 35 17.09 17.12 -1.49
CA ARG A 35 16.51 17.68 -0.28
C ARG A 35 17.38 17.33 0.93
N PRO A 36 17.29 18.09 2.04
CA PRO A 36 17.99 17.74 3.27
C PRO A 36 17.77 16.30 3.69
N LYS A 37 18.76 15.67 4.27
CA LYS A 37 18.81 14.26 4.68
C LYS A 37 18.84 13.25 3.55
N GLY A 38 19.34 13.64 2.39
CA GLY A 38 19.48 12.74 1.26
C GLY A 38 18.16 12.35 0.57
N ASN A 39 17.05 13.00 0.86
CA ASN A 39 15.80 12.80 0.12
C ASN A 39 15.90 13.44 -1.26
N LEU A 40 15.46 12.73 -2.29
CA LEU A 40 15.33 13.31 -3.63
C LEU A 40 13.93 13.88 -3.82
N GLY A 41 13.87 15.09 -4.36
CA GLY A 41 12.66 15.70 -4.85
C GLY A 41 12.57 15.54 -6.36
N TYR A 42 11.42 15.18 -6.85
CA TYR A 42 11.10 15.16 -8.26
C TYR A 42 9.92 16.09 -8.50
N SER A 43 10.02 16.99 -9.45
CA SER A 43 8.96 17.93 -9.81
C SER A 43 8.79 18.00 -11.32
N PHE A 44 7.57 18.15 -11.76
CA PHE A 44 7.18 18.30 -13.14
C PHE A 44 5.90 19.12 -13.24
N VAL A 45 5.61 19.61 -14.44
CA VAL A 45 4.38 20.32 -14.76
C VAL A 45 3.52 19.44 -15.66
N LEU A 46 2.23 19.32 -15.33
CA LEU A 46 1.23 18.70 -16.19
C LEU A 46 0.26 19.77 -16.69
N ASN A 47 0.13 19.87 -18.00
CA ASN A 47 -0.93 20.69 -18.62
C ASN A 47 -2.24 19.90 -18.63
N LEU A 48 -3.16 20.25 -17.75
CA LEU A 48 -4.44 19.54 -17.60
C LEU A 48 -5.46 20.06 -18.61
N PRO A 49 -5.87 19.28 -19.61
CA PRO A 49 -6.92 19.68 -20.54
C PRO A 49 -8.26 19.77 -19.81
N ALA A 50 -9.01 20.85 -20.03
CA ALA A 50 -10.29 21.06 -19.37
C ALA A 50 -11.28 19.93 -19.71
N GLY A 51 -11.92 19.38 -18.69
CA GLY A 51 -12.96 18.36 -18.82
C GLY A 51 -12.46 16.97 -19.25
N GLN A 52 -11.16 16.72 -19.29
CA GLN A 52 -10.59 15.41 -19.57
C GLN A 52 -9.90 14.84 -18.33
N PRO A 53 -10.08 13.56 -18.01
CA PRO A 53 -9.33 12.92 -16.94
C PRO A 53 -7.87 12.78 -17.34
N VAL A 54 -6.98 13.02 -16.39
CA VAL A 54 -5.53 12.80 -16.53
C VAL A 54 -5.10 11.80 -15.48
N SER A 55 -4.39 10.77 -15.91
CA SER A 55 -3.79 9.78 -15.01
C SER A 55 -2.30 10.08 -14.81
N LEU A 56 -1.85 9.88 -13.58
CA LEU A 56 -0.45 9.87 -13.21
C LEU A 56 -0.16 8.57 -12.46
N THR A 57 0.77 7.79 -12.96
CA THR A 57 1.15 6.51 -12.41
C THR A 57 2.58 6.53 -11.88
N LEU A 58 2.77 5.96 -10.71
CA LEU A 58 4.07 5.59 -10.18
C LEU A 58 4.14 4.06 -10.13
N ALA A 59 5.07 3.49 -10.86
CA ALA A 59 5.37 2.07 -10.78
C ALA A 59 6.73 1.83 -10.11
N VAL A 60 6.81 0.72 -9.38
CA VAL A 60 8.02 0.27 -8.69
C VAL A 60 8.24 -1.21 -9.01
N ALA A 61 9.45 -1.55 -9.40
CA ALA A 61 9.87 -2.93 -9.65
C ALA A 61 11.39 -3.08 -9.49
N ASP A 62 11.87 -4.32 -9.39
CA ASP A 62 13.32 -4.60 -9.34
C ASP A 62 13.98 -4.19 -10.66
N GLU A 63 13.34 -4.48 -11.78
CA GLU A 63 13.84 -4.18 -13.11
C GLU A 63 13.17 -2.93 -13.69
N TYR A 64 13.98 -2.05 -14.31
CA TYR A 64 13.49 -0.84 -14.94
C TYR A 64 12.45 -1.09 -16.03
N SER A 65 12.68 -2.08 -16.88
CA SER A 65 11.76 -2.44 -17.96
C SER A 65 10.38 -2.88 -17.44
N GLU A 66 10.36 -3.55 -16.30
CA GLU A 66 9.14 -3.97 -15.63
C GLU A 66 8.40 -2.76 -15.02
N ALA A 67 9.12 -1.88 -14.31
CA ALA A 67 8.56 -0.66 -13.76
C ALA A 67 7.97 0.23 -14.87
N LEU A 68 8.66 0.34 -16.01
CA LEU A 68 8.19 1.07 -17.16
C LEU A 68 6.88 0.49 -17.72
N SER A 69 6.87 -0.82 -17.99
CA SER A 69 5.69 -1.51 -18.52
C SER A 69 4.48 -1.36 -17.58
N ARG A 70 4.68 -1.54 -16.29
CA ARG A 70 3.63 -1.35 -15.27
C ARG A 70 3.12 0.09 -15.22
N SER A 71 4.01 1.06 -15.37
CA SER A 71 3.63 2.48 -15.38
C SER A 71 2.79 2.85 -16.61
N GLU A 72 3.16 2.35 -17.78
CA GLU A 72 2.41 2.56 -19.03
C GLU A 72 1.04 1.88 -18.98
N GLN A 73 0.98 0.65 -18.50
CA GLN A 73 -0.26 -0.09 -18.29
C GLN A 73 -1.17 0.63 -17.29
N GLY A 74 -0.64 1.08 -16.16
CA GLY A 74 -1.39 1.82 -15.15
C GLY A 74 -2.03 3.10 -15.71
N ASN A 75 -1.35 3.81 -16.63
CA ASN A 75 -1.96 4.96 -17.31
C ASN A 75 -3.08 4.58 -18.27
N ALA A 76 -2.92 3.49 -19.01
CA ALA A 76 -3.94 3.02 -19.96
C ALA A 76 -5.18 2.49 -19.24
N GLU A 77 -5.01 1.86 -18.08
CA GLU A 77 -6.03 1.14 -17.32
C GLU A 77 -6.43 1.83 -16.00
N ALA A 78 -5.99 3.07 -15.76
CA ALA A 78 -6.18 3.75 -14.48
C ALA A 78 -7.65 3.80 -14.02
N MET A 79 -8.58 4.11 -14.90
CA MET A 79 -10.00 4.16 -14.55
C MET A 79 -10.62 2.77 -14.32
N PRO A 80 -10.38 1.76 -15.18
CA PRO A 80 -10.78 0.38 -14.90
C PRO A 80 -10.20 -0.17 -13.61
N GLU A 81 -8.93 0.06 -13.33
CA GLU A 81 -8.29 -0.39 -12.08
C GLU A 81 -8.88 0.27 -10.84
N MET A 82 -9.12 1.57 -10.88
CA MET A 82 -9.80 2.28 -9.79
C MET A 82 -11.19 1.73 -9.54
N ALA A 83 -11.96 1.46 -10.58
CA ALA A 83 -13.29 0.88 -10.46
C ALA A 83 -13.23 -0.55 -9.87
N ALA A 84 -12.31 -1.38 -10.36
CA ALA A 84 -12.09 -2.72 -9.84
C ALA A 84 -11.68 -2.71 -8.35
N LYS A 85 -10.75 -1.83 -7.98
CA LYS A 85 -10.31 -1.67 -6.59
C LYS A 85 -11.43 -1.17 -5.69
N THR A 86 -12.24 -0.23 -6.16
CA THR A 86 -13.40 0.27 -5.43
C THR A 86 -14.44 -0.83 -5.26
N GLY A 87 -14.70 -1.61 -6.31
CA GLY A 87 -15.59 -2.79 -6.25
C GLY A 87 -15.11 -3.78 -5.21
N TRP A 88 -13.85 -4.20 -5.27
CA TRP A 88 -13.24 -5.11 -4.30
C TRP A 88 -13.37 -4.59 -2.84
N PHE A 89 -13.15 -3.28 -2.64
CA PHE A 89 -13.28 -2.67 -1.31
C PHE A 89 -14.72 -2.70 -0.81
N ASN A 90 -15.69 -2.42 -1.69
CA ASN A 90 -17.11 -2.49 -1.36
C ASN A 90 -17.55 -3.93 -1.04
N ASP A 91 -17.05 -4.91 -1.79
CA ASP A 91 -17.31 -6.33 -1.54
C ASP A 91 -16.76 -6.73 -0.16
N LEU A 92 -15.52 -6.33 0.16
CA LEU A 92 -14.95 -6.55 1.49
C LEU A 92 -15.81 -5.93 2.60
N LEU A 93 -16.23 -4.68 2.43
CA LEU A 93 -17.06 -3.99 3.42
C LEU A 93 -18.41 -4.68 3.62
N ASN A 94 -19.01 -5.22 2.56
CA ASN A 94 -20.29 -5.90 2.62
C ASN A 94 -20.19 -7.32 3.17
N ASP A 95 -19.14 -8.06 2.79
CA ASP A 95 -19.07 -9.51 3.04
C ASP A 95 -18.29 -9.84 4.32
N GLN A 96 -17.30 -9.00 4.69
CA GLN A 96 -16.36 -9.34 5.74
C GLN A 96 -16.66 -8.66 7.08
N PHE A 97 -17.38 -7.52 7.09
CA PHE A 97 -17.58 -6.76 8.32
C PHE A 97 -18.98 -6.81 8.89
N PRO A 98 -19.11 -6.70 10.21
CA PRO A 98 -20.40 -6.47 10.83
C PRO A 98 -21.01 -5.16 10.33
N TYR A 99 -22.27 -5.20 9.99
CA TYR A 99 -23.00 -4.00 9.59
C TYR A 99 -23.21 -3.08 10.80
N CYS A 100 -22.83 -1.81 10.65
CA CYS A 100 -23.02 -0.79 11.67
C CYS A 100 -24.13 0.17 11.27
N ARG A 101 -25.14 0.29 12.13
CA ARG A 101 -26.21 1.26 12.00
C ARG A 101 -26.50 1.92 13.35
N CYS A 102 -26.43 3.24 13.40
CA CYS A 102 -26.87 4.03 14.55
C CYS A 102 -27.42 5.37 14.10
N SER A 103 -28.02 6.11 15.02
CA SER A 103 -28.59 7.43 14.73
C SER A 103 -27.53 8.54 14.58
N GLU A 104 -26.29 8.28 15.01
CA GLU A 104 -25.18 9.21 14.89
C GLU A 104 -24.38 8.91 13.62
N GLU A 105 -24.59 9.72 12.58
CA GLU A 105 -23.99 9.53 11.26
C GLU A 105 -22.44 9.53 11.31
N LYS A 106 -21.87 10.45 12.10
CA LYS A 106 -20.41 10.52 12.31
C LYS A 106 -19.81 9.24 12.87
N ALA A 107 -20.52 8.54 13.74
CA ALA A 107 -20.07 7.26 14.29
C ALA A 107 -20.07 6.18 13.22
N VAL A 108 -21.08 6.16 12.34
CA VAL A 108 -21.17 5.22 11.21
C VAL A 108 -20.04 5.49 10.21
N GLU A 109 -19.82 6.74 9.81
CA GLU A 109 -18.70 7.12 8.93
C GLU A 109 -17.37 6.71 9.52
N THR A 110 -17.14 7.01 10.81
CA THR A 110 -15.89 6.64 11.50
C THR A 110 -15.68 5.14 11.54
N TYR A 111 -16.74 4.37 11.81
CA TYR A 111 -16.68 2.92 11.82
C TYR A 111 -16.19 2.35 10.48
N TYR A 112 -16.82 2.75 9.37
CA TYR A 112 -16.42 2.26 8.05
C TYR A 112 -15.06 2.81 7.61
N TYR A 113 -14.71 4.03 8.00
CA TYR A 113 -13.38 4.58 7.77
C TYR A 113 -12.27 3.78 8.46
N LEU A 114 -12.47 3.36 9.70
CA LEU A 114 -11.50 2.54 10.44
C LEU A 114 -11.31 1.16 9.80
N TRP A 115 -12.39 0.55 9.31
CA TRP A 115 -12.28 -0.69 8.55
C TRP A 115 -11.55 -0.48 7.21
N ALA A 116 -11.82 0.61 6.52
CA ALA A 116 -11.10 0.97 5.31
C ALA A 116 -9.58 1.10 5.58
N LEU A 117 -9.20 1.75 6.68
CA LEU A 117 -7.79 1.83 7.10
C LEU A 117 -7.20 0.46 7.43
N HIS A 118 -7.93 -0.40 8.15
CA HIS A 118 -7.47 -1.74 8.48
C HIS A 118 -7.08 -2.53 7.21
N PHE A 119 -7.91 -2.47 6.17
CA PHE A 119 -7.62 -3.15 4.89
C PHE A 119 -6.63 -2.43 4.01
N MET A 120 -6.53 -1.13 4.10
CA MET A 120 -5.50 -0.38 3.38
C MET A 120 -4.09 -0.86 3.77
N TYR A 121 -3.92 -1.27 5.02
CA TYR A 121 -2.65 -1.75 5.57
C TYR A 121 -2.54 -3.28 5.63
N PHE A 122 -3.52 -3.97 5.09
CA PHE A 122 -3.49 -5.42 4.95
C PHE A 122 -2.45 -5.84 3.90
N ARG A 123 -1.69 -6.87 4.21
CA ARG A 123 -0.63 -7.42 3.36
C ARG A 123 -0.74 -8.94 3.34
N ASP A 124 -0.58 -9.48 2.16
CA ASP A 124 -0.41 -10.91 1.94
C ASP A 124 0.90 -11.10 1.16
N ILE A 125 1.98 -11.33 1.88
CA ILE A 125 3.32 -11.52 1.32
C ILE A 125 3.55 -12.99 1.02
N GLY A 126 3.07 -13.89 1.87
CA GLY A 126 3.08 -15.32 1.65
C GLY A 126 4.43 -16.00 1.79
N GLU A 127 5.50 -15.27 2.11
CA GLU A 127 6.88 -15.82 2.14
C GLU A 127 7.70 -15.31 3.33
N GLY A 128 8.85 -15.95 3.54
CA GLY A 128 9.80 -15.59 4.58
C GLY A 128 9.19 -15.63 5.98
N TRP A 129 9.40 -14.56 6.74
CA TRP A 129 8.89 -14.38 8.10
C TRP A 129 7.41 -13.97 8.15
N LEU A 130 6.89 -13.42 7.04
CA LEU A 130 5.53 -12.89 6.89
C LEU A 130 4.69 -13.86 6.05
N LYS A 131 4.66 -15.11 6.50
CA LYS A 131 3.99 -16.20 5.80
C LYS A 131 2.46 -16.08 5.76
N TYR A 132 1.89 -15.38 6.72
CA TYR A 132 0.43 -15.26 6.85
C TYR A 132 -0.03 -13.86 6.50
N PRO A 133 -1.22 -13.72 5.86
CA PRO A 133 -1.82 -12.42 5.63
C PRO A 133 -2.00 -11.67 6.96
N HIS A 134 -1.64 -10.41 7.00
CA HIS A 134 -1.67 -9.62 8.24
C HIS A 134 -1.91 -8.13 7.95
N THR A 135 -2.38 -7.41 8.95
CA THR A 135 -2.43 -5.95 8.92
C THR A 135 -1.18 -5.40 9.60
N GLN A 136 -0.45 -4.55 8.89
CA GLN A 136 0.77 -3.94 9.40
C GLN A 136 0.53 -2.49 9.84
N THR A 137 1.36 -2.03 10.74
CA THR A 137 1.45 -0.59 11.05
C THR A 137 2.10 0.12 9.86
N ALA A 138 1.55 1.26 9.45
CA ALA A 138 1.95 1.87 8.19
C ALA A 138 2.24 3.37 8.29
N VAL A 139 2.57 3.87 9.48
CA VAL A 139 2.81 5.29 9.66
C VAL A 139 4.31 5.58 9.81
N ASN A 140 4.85 6.36 8.88
CA ASN A 140 6.23 6.85 8.91
C ASN A 140 7.28 5.71 9.09
N ASN A 141 8.05 5.79 10.17
CA ASN A 141 9.13 4.85 10.46
C ASN A 141 8.67 3.52 11.10
N PHE A 142 7.36 3.34 11.30
CA PHE A 142 6.78 2.16 11.94
C PHE A 142 6.13 1.20 10.94
N MET A 143 6.63 1.16 9.71
CA MET A 143 6.15 0.19 8.73
C MET A 143 6.57 -1.22 9.15
N GLY A 144 5.59 -2.13 9.22
CA GLY A 144 5.85 -3.54 9.51
C GLY A 144 4.90 -4.14 10.55
N LEU A 145 5.22 -5.37 10.94
CA LEU A 145 4.47 -6.13 11.93
C LEU A 145 5.02 -5.86 13.33
N HIS A 146 4.39 -4.96 14.08
CA HIS A 146 4.74 -4.63 15.45
C HIS A 146 3.83 -5.36 16.44
N LEU A 147 4.41 -5.91 17.51
CA LEU A 147 3.67 -6.71 18.50
C LEU A 147 2.58 -5.89 19.19
N TRP A 148 2.90 -4.66 19.58
CA TRP A 148 1.97 -3.78 20.27
C TRP A 148 0.72 -3.49 19.41
N ASP A 149 0.92 -3.08 18.16
CA ASP A 149 -0.18 -2.75 17.26
C ASP A 149 -0.95 -3.99 16.82
N SER A 150 -0.27 -5.12 16.71
CA SER A 150 -0.90 -6.41 16.36
C SER A 150 -2.01 -6.80 17.31
N TRP A 151 -1.95 -6.42 18.59
CA TRP A 151 -3.03 -6.65 19.53
C TRP A 151 -4.35 -5.99 19.05
N ALA A 152 -4.30 -4.74 18.64
CA ALA A 152 -5.46 -4.02 18.14
C ALA A 152 -6.01 -4.65 16.85
N TYR A 153 -5.11 -5.05 15.94
CA TYR A 153 -5.52 -5.72 14.69
C TYR A 153 -6.12 -7.12 14.93
N ILE A 154 -5.60 -7.87 15.89
CA ILE A 154 -6.18 -9.17 16.29
C ILE A 154 -7.58 -8.96 16.88
N GLN A 155 -7.77 -7.95 17.72
CA GLN A 155 -9.07 -7.60 18.28
C GLN A 155 -10.07 -7.22 17.18
N ALA A 156 -9.70 -6.32 16.28
CA ALA A 156 -10.53 -5.94 15.14
C ALA A 156 -10.81 -7.15 14.22
N GLY A 157 -9.78 -7.89 13.84
CA GLY A 157 -9.88 -9.06 12.97
C GLY A 157 -10.71 -10.19 13.52
N SER A 158 -11.00 -10.23 14.83
CA SER A 158 -11.91 -11.23 15.42
C SER A 158 -13.38 -11.05 15.00
N TRP A 159 -13.72 -9.89 14.46
CA TRP A 159 -15.08 -9.55 14.00
C TRP A 159 -15.32 -9.78 12.52
N VAL A 160 -14.27 -10.04 11.71
CA VAL A 160 -14.45 -10.33 10.29
C VAL A 160 -15.05 -11.72 10.07
N THR A 161 -15.73 -11.90 8.94
CA THR A 161 -16.39 -13.17 8.58
C THR A 161 -15.34 -14.25 8.30
N ASP A 162 -14.42 -14.00 7.39
CA ASP A 162 -13.29 -14.91 7.12
C ASP A 162 -12.09 -14.60 8.03
N LYS A 163 -12.12 -15.20 9.21
CA LYS A 163 -11.09 -15.00 10.23
C LYS A 163 -9.73 -15.55 9.81
N TRP A 164 -9.69 -16.58 8.99
CA TRP A 164 -8.43 -17.18 8.56
C TRP A 164 -7.69 -16.28 7.58
N GLN A 165 -8.40 -15.70 6.65
CA GLN A 165 -7.80 -14.80 5.67
C GLN A 165 -7.54 -13.41 6.25
N TYR A 166 -8.48 -12.83 7.00
CA TYR A 166 -8.43 -11.42 7.38
C TYR A 166 -8.27 -11.14 8.88
N GLY A 167 -8.50 -12.13 9.75
CA GLY A 167 -8.56 -11.92 11.18
C GLY A 167 -7.35 -12.43 11.96
N HIS A 168 -6.91 -13.66 11.69
CA HIS A 168 -5.90 -14.34 12.51
C HIS A 168 -4.46 -14.09 12.09
N GLY A 169 -4.22 -13.45 10.96
CA GLY A 169 -2.91 -13.34 10.32
C GLY A 169 -1.84 -12.74 11.23
N ASN A 170 -2.16 -11.68 11.97
CA ASN A 170 -1.20 -11.09 12.91
C ASN A 170 -0.79 -12.07 14.02
N ALA A 171 -1.76 -12.80 14.60
CA ALA A 171 -1.48 -13.79 15.64
C ALA A 171 -0.64 -14.95 15.09
N LEU A 172 -1.02 -15.48 13.92
CA LEU A 172 -0.29 -16.56 13.26
C LEU A 172 1.13 -16.16 12.87
N SER A 173 1.32 -14.95 12.35
CA SER A 173 2.64 -14.43 12.00
C SER A 173 3.54 -14.32 13.24
N TRP A 174 3.03 -13.81 14.36
CA TRP A 174 3.80 -13.78 15.61
C TRP A 174 4.10 -15.18 16.13
N GLN A 175 3.14 -16.08 16.11
CA GLN A 175 3.35 -17.47 16.53
C GLN A 175 4.43 -18.15 15.67
N TYR A 176 4.45 -17.88 14.37
CA TYR A 176 5.44 -18.40 13.46
C TYR A 176 6.84 -17.83 13.70
N MET A 177 6.96 -16.53 14.01
CA MET A 177 8.24 -15.84 14.20
C MET A 177 8.91 -16.14 15.55
N VAL A 178 8.16 -16.40 16.61
CA VAL A 178 8.70 -16.64 17.96
C VAL A 178 9.77 -17.73 18.02
N PRO A 179 9.61 -18.91 17.39
CA PRO A 179 10.64 -19.96 17.43
C PRO A 179 11.97 -19.55 16.81
N PHE A 180 11.97 -18.62 15.86
CA PHE A 180 13.19 -18.18 15.17
C PHE A 180 13.97 -17.14 15.97
N LYS A 181 13.31 -16.28 16.73
CA LYS A 181 13.99 -15.33 17.62
C LYS A 181 14.81 -16.04 18.71
N ASN A 182 14.32 -17.14 19.22
CA ASN A 182 15.01 -17.90 20.26
C ASN A 182 16.25 -18.67 19.75
N LYS A 183 16.36 -18.89 18.44
CA LYS A 183 17.53 -19.52 17.81
C LYS A 183 18.64 -18.53 17.44
N ALA A 184 18.29 -17.26 17.28
CA ALA A 184 19.28 -16.23 16.92
C ALA A 184 20.04 -15.68 18.14
N ASN A 185 19.61 -15.99 19.35
CA ASN A 185 20.23 -15.55 20.61
C ASN A 185 20.99 -16.68 21.34
N ASN A 186 21.16 -17.83 20.73
CA ASN A 186 22.04 -18.93 21.15
C ASN A 186 23.13 -19.16 20.07
#